data_ddfda8a413985290e560dc1f6345d045
#
_entry.id   ddfda8a413985290e560dc1f6345d045
#
_cell.length_a   1.000
_cell.length_b   1.000
_cell.length_c   1.000
_cell.angle_alpha   90.00
_cell.angle_beta   90.00
_cell.angle_gamma   90.00
#
_symmetry.space_group_name_H-M   'P 1'
#
loop_
_entity.id
_entity.type
_entity.pdbx_description
1 polymer ?
#
loop_
_entity_poly.entity_id
_entity_poly.type
_entity_poly.pdbx_seq_one_letter_code
_entity_poly.pdbx_strand_id
1 'polypeptide(L)'
;MSATEHDFGAFVAARATSLLRVAYLACGDEAEAEDLLQTALERTYRNWDRVRHASPEPYVRRVIVNAAISRARRRAILRIIPMHTPPDTPDRATDTDLRQVLMDALRALPPRQRAVIVLRYWEDLSEAQTAEVLGCSVGTVKSQASKATAKLRSALGRETVEGVIRNAHA
;
A
#
# COMPACT_ATOMS: atom_id res chain seq x y z
N MET A 1 -5.67 -24.82 -21.15
CA MET A 1 -5.36 -23.46 -20.62
C MET A 1 -5.66 -22.49 -21.76
N SER A 2 -6.54 -21.54 -21.55
CA SER A 2 -6.88 -20.54 -22.55
C SER A 2 -5.74 -19.53 -22.75
N ALA A 3 -5.69 -18.85 -23.91
CA ALA A 3 -4.70 -17.78 -24.14
C ALA A 3 -4.80 -16.68 -23.07
N THR A 4 -6.00 -16.40 -22.60
CA THR A 4 -6.28 -15.44 -21.51
C THR A 4 -5.68 -15.88 -20.17
N GLU A 5 -5.77 -17.15 -19.82
CA GLU A 5 -5.18 -17.71 -18.59
C GLU A 5 -3.66 -17.68 -18.62
N HIS A 6 -3.07 -17.98 -19.79
CA HIS A 6 -1.63 -17.94 -19.97
C HIS A 6 -1.09 -16.50 -19.82
N ASP A 7 -1.75 -15.54 -20.46
CA ASP A 7 -1.41 -14.12 -20.43
C ASP A 7 -1.54 -13.53 -19.02
N PHE A 8 -2.64 -13.85 -18.32
CA PHE A 8 -2.81 -13.46 -16.91
C PHE A 8 -1.77 -14.10 -15.99
N GLY A 9 -1.48 -15.40 -16.18
CA GLY A 9 -0.45 -16.11 -15.40
C GLY A 9 0.93 -15.49 -15.57
N ALA A 10 1.31 -15.10 -16.80
CA ALA A 10 2.56 -14.40 -17.06
C ALA A 10 2.63 -13.02 -16.37
N PHE A 11 1.54 -12.28 -16.39
CA PHE A 11 1.44 -11.02 -15.64
C PHE A 11 1.62 -11.23 -14.14
N VAL A 12 0.92 -12.20 -13.53
CA VAL A 12 1.04 -12.51 -12.11
C VAL A 12 2.47 -12.91 -11.77
N ALA A 13 3.08 -13.81 -12.54
CA ALA A 13 4.46 -14.26 -12.32
C ALA A 13 5.46 -13.08 -12.34
N ALA A 14 5.25 -12.11 -13.23
CA ALA A 14 6.14 -10.95 -13.37
C ALA A 14 5.92 -9.89 -12.29
N ARG A 15 4.73 -9.75 -11.72
CA ARG A 15 4.34 -8.60 -10.89
C ARG A 15 3.89 -8.92 -9.46
N ALA A 16 3.61 -10.17 -9.12
CA ALA A 16 3.07 -10.52 -7.81
C ALA A 16 3.96 -10.05 -6.65
N THR A 17 5.27 -10.18 -6.75
CA THR A 17 6.21 -9.77 -5.69
C THR A 17 6.18 -8.27 -5.45
N SER A 18 6.20 -7.45 -6.50
CA SER A 18 6.14 -5.98 -6.36
C SER A 18 4.78 -5.53 -5.81
N LEU A 19 3.69 -6.12 -6.29
CA LEU A 19 2.34 -5.82 -5.83
C LEU A 19 2.09 -6.27 -4.38
N LEU A 20 2.66 -7.42 -3.96
CA LEU A 20 2.62 -7.86 -2.57
C LEU A 20 3.32 -6.86 -1.64
N ARG A 21 4.45 -6.32 -2.09
CA ARG A 21 5.18 -5.29 -1.34
C ARG A 21 4.35 -4.01 -1.17
N VAL A 22 3.67 -3.56 -2.22
CA VAL A 22 2.72 -2.42 -2.13
C VAL A 22 1.61 -2.72 -1.13
N ALA A 23 1.03 -3.92 -1.18
CA ALA A 23 -0.01 -4.34 -0.24
C ALA A 23 0.49 -4.32 1.21
N TYR A 24 1.67 -4.87 1.46
CA TYR A 24 2.30 -4.89 2.78
C TYR A 24 2.56 -3.48 3.34
N LEU A 25 3.14 -2.60 2.52
CA LEU A 25 3.37 -1.21 2.93
C LEU A 25 2.05 -0.46 3.21
N ALA A 26 0.99 -0.77 2.46
CA ALA A 26 -0.31 -0.12 2.62
C ALA A 26 -1.09 -0.60 3.84
N CYS A 27 -1.01 -1.89 4.23
CA CYS A 27 -1.75 -2.45 5.37
C CYS A 27 -0.89 -2.67 6.62
N GLY A 28 0.40 -2.98 6.45
CA GLY A 28 1.35 -3.19 7.55
C GLY A 28 1.32 -4.59 8.17
N ASP A 29 0.65 -5.56 7.55
CA ASP A 29 0.51 -6.94 8.01
C ASP A 29 0.68 -7.90 6.83
N GLU A 30 1.46 -8.97 7.01
CA GLU A 30 1.79 -9.92 5.92
C GLU A 30 0.57 -10.71 5.45
N ALA A 31 -0.19 -11.27 6.39
CA ALA A 31 -1.36 -12.07 6.06
C ALA A 31 -2.46 -11.21 5.38
N GLU A 32 -2.64 -9.98 5.85
CA GLU A 32 -3.56 -9.05 5.20
C GLU A 32 -3.06 -8.63 3.82
N ALA A 33 -1.76 -8.46 3.62
CA ALA A 33 -1.18 -8.11 2.33
C ALA A 33 -1.40 -9.20 1.28
N GLU A 34 -1.21 -10.47 1.65
CA GLU A 34 -1.51 -11.61 0.78
C GLU A 34 -2.99 -11.65 0.38
N ASP A 35 -3.87 -11.44 1.33
CA ASP A 35 -5.31 -11.40 1.14
C ASP A 35 -5.77 -10.24 0.23
N LEU A 36 -5.14 -9.06 0.40
CA LEU A 36 -5.36 -7.90 -0.45
C LEU A 36 -4.91 -8.17 -1.89
N LEU A 37 -3.72 -8.76 -2.07
CA LEU A 37 -3.20 -9.11 -3.38
C LEU A 37 -4.10 -10.14 -4.06
N GLN A 38 -4.47 -11.22 -3.36
CA GLN A 38 -5.35 -12.25 -3.90
C GLN A 38 -6.69 -11.64 -4.36
N THR A 39 -7.33 -10.87 -3.49
CA THR A 39 -8.59 -10.18 -3.82
C THR A 39 -8.44 -9.26 -5.06
N ALA A 40 -7.32 -8.54 -5.14
CA ALA A 40 -7.06 -7.65 -6.27
C ALA A 40 -6.83 -8.42 -7.58
N LEU A 41 -6.08 -9.54 -7.53
CA LEU A 41 -5.84 -10.39 -8.68
C LEU A 41 -7.12 -11.07 -9.17
N GLU A 42 -7.98 -11.55 -8.27
CA GLU A 42 -9.29 -12.12 -8.65
C GLU A 42 -10.18 -11.09 -9.36
N ARG A 43 -10.24 -9.86 -8.85
CA ARG A 43 -10.98 -8.77 -9.50
C ARG A 43 -10.40 -8.40 -10.86
N THR A 44 -9.08 -8.43 -10.97
CA THR A 44 -8.36 -8.15 -12.22
C THR A 44 -8.65 -9.23 -13.24
N TYR A 45 -8.61 -10.52 -12.84
CA TYR A 45 -8.92 -11.64 -13.70
C TYR A 45 -10.33 -11.57 -14.29
N ARG A 46 -11.32 -11.25 -13.45
CA ARG A 46 -12.73 -11.06 -13.91
C ARG A 46 -12.89 -9.94 -14.96
N ASN A 47 -11.95 -8.99 -14.97
CA ASN A 47 -11.96 -7.85 -15.89
C ASN A 47 -10.78 -7.89 -16.87
N TRP A 48 -10.11 -9.05 -17.01
CA TRP A 48 -8.84 -9.16 -17.70
C TRP A 48 -8.88 -8.65 -19.12
N ASP A 49 -9.89 -9.03 -19.90
CA ASP A 49 -10.02 -8.62 -21.30
C ASP A 49 -10.05 -7.09 -21.49
N ARG A 50 -10.57 -6.37 -20.51
CA ARG A 50 -10.59 -4.90 -20.52
C ARG A 50 -9.28 -4.30 -20.03
N VAL A 51 -8.70 -4.90 -18.99
CA VAL A 51 -7.57 -4.34 -18.24
C VAL A 51 -6.23 -4.64 -18.91
N ARG A 52 -6.06 -5.80 -19.56
CA ARG A 52 -4.82 -6.22 -20.21
C ARG A 52 -4.33 -5.26 -21.30
N HIS A 53 -5.25 -4.59 -22.00
CA HIS A 53 -4.91 -3.64 -23.04
C HIS A 53 -4.53 -2.24 -22.53
N ALA A 54 -4.81 -1.95 -21.26
CA ALA A 54 -4.62 -0.65 -20.64
C ALA A 54 -3.58 -0.65 -19.51
N SER A 55 -2.64 -1.57 -19.51
CA SER A 55 -1.67 -1.82 -18.43
C SER A 55 -2.34 -2.27 -17.11
N PRO A 56 -2.32 -3.57 -16.82
CA PRO A 56 -3.03 -4.14 -15.65
C PRO A 56 -2.49 -3.69 -14.29
N GLU A 57 -1.20 -3.39 -14.20
CA GLU A 57 -0.52 -3.08 -12.93
C GLU A 57 -1.11 -1.86 -12.20
N PRO A 58 -1.35 -0.69 -12.84
CA PRO A 58 -2.02 0.44 -12.21
C PRO A 58 -3.42 0.10 -11.68
N TYR A 59 -4.16 -0.76 -12.39
CA TYR A 59 -5.46 -1.21 -11.94
C TYR A 59 -5.37 -2.06 -10.66
N VAL A 60 -4.47 -3.05 -10.64
CA VAL A 60 -4.25 -3.91 -9.46
C VAL A 60 -3.80 -3.07 -8.26
N ARG A 61 -2.84 -2.17 -8.46
CA ARG A 61 -2.36 -1.24 -7.43
C ARG A 61 -3.50 -0.42 -6.83
N ARG A 62 -4.36 0.15 -7.67
CA ARG A 62 -5.54 0.91 -7.25
C ARG A 62 -6.48 0.05 -6.39
N VAL A 63 -6.74 -1.18 -6.80
CA VAL A 63 -7.61 -2.11 -6.04
C VAL A 63 -7.00 -2.41 -4.67
N ILE A 64 -5.70 -2.74 -4.61
CA ILE A 64 -4.98 -3.04 -3.37
C ILE A 64 -5.07 -1.87 -2.39
N VAL A 65 -4.65 -0.69 -2.81
CA VAL A 65 -4.56 0.49 -1.92
C VAL A 65 -5.93 0.91 -1.40
N ASN A 66 -6.94 0.95 -2.26
CA ASN A 66 -8.30 1.32 -1.84
C ASN A 66 -8.94 0.25 -0.93
N ALA A 67 -8.64 -1.03 -1.16
CA ALA A 67 -9.08 -2.11 -0.28
C ALA A 67 -8.40 -2.02 1.11
N ALA A 68 -7.11 -1.72 1.16
CA ALA A 68 -6.37 -1.50 2.42
C ALA A 68 -6.99 -0.34 3.23
N ILE A 69 -7.27 0.79 2.61
CA ILE A 69 -7.94 1.94 3.24
C ILE A 69 -9.32 1.54 3.77
N SER A 70 -10.11 0.83 2.97
CA SER A 70 -11.46 0.41 3.34
C SER A 70 -11.46 -0.57 4.51
N ARG A 71 -10.54 -1.55 4.52
CA ARG A 71 -10.39 -2.52 5.62
C ARG A 71 -9.96 -1.81 6.92
N ALA A 72 -9.00 -0.90 6.84
CA ALA A 72 -8.57 -0.13 8.00
C ALA A 72 -9.70 0.74 8.58
N ARG A 73 -10.53 1.35 7.74
CA ARG A 73 -11.71 2.09 8.17
C ARG A 73 -12.71 1.19 8.90
N ARG A 74 -13.01 0.00 8.35
CA ARG A 74 -13.93 -0.95 9.00
C ARG A 74 -13.41 -1.39 10.37
N ARG A 75 -12.11 -1.69 10.48
CA ARG A 75 -11.50 -2.03 11.78
C ARG A 75 -11.60 -0.90 12.79
N ALA A 76 -11.39 0.35 12.37
CA ALA A 76 -11.55 1.49 13.26
C ALA A 76 -12.99 1.63 13.78
N ILE A 77 -13.99 1.41 12.94
CA ILE A 77 -15.42 1.43 13.34
C ILE A 77 -15.73 0.27 14.30
N LEU A 78 -15.23 -0.95 14.03
CA LEU A 78 -15.44 -2.11 14.88
C LEU A 78 -14.76 -2.00 16.24
N ARG A 79 -13.63 -1.28 16.35
CA ARG A 79 -12.96 -1.00 17.64
C ARG A 79 -13.74 -0.05 18.55
N ILE A 80 -14.69 0.69 18.03
CA ILE A 80 -15.61 1.53 18.81
C ILE A 80 -16.65 0.66 19.53
N ILE A 81 -16.91 -0.56 19.03
CA ILE A 81 -17.70 -1.58 19.71
C ILE A 81 -16.73 -2.37 20.60
N PRO A 82 -16.92 -2.45 21.94
CA PRO A 82 -15.99 -3.14 22.81
C PRO A 82 -16.04 -4.64 22.58
N MET A 83 -15.22 -5.12 21.67
CA MET A 83 -14.86 -6.52 21.52
C MET A 83 -13.35 -6.64 21.69
N HIS A 84 -12.94 -7.40 22.70
CA HIS A 84 -11.54 -7.70 22.98
C HIS A 84 -10.92 -8.45 21.80
N THR A 85 -10.02 -7.77 21.10
CA THR A 85 -9.06 -8.42 20.22
C THR A 85 -7.67 -8.04 20.72
N PRO A 86 -6.84 -9.02 21.14
CA PRO A 86 -5.48 -8.74 21.58
C PRO A 86 -4.66 -8.11 20.45
N PRO A 87 -3.71 -7.20 20.77
CA PRO A 87 -2.76 -6.74 19.78
C PRO A 87 -1.82 -7.90 19.42
N ASP A 88 -1.73 -8.23 18.13
CA ASP A 88 -0.68 -9.11 17.63
C ASP A 88 0.68 -8.48 17.84
N THR A 89 1.50 -9.17 18.61
CA THR A 89 2.89 -8.81 18.89
C THR A 89 3.74 -9.26 17.71
N PRO A 90 4.55 -8.39 17.10
CA PRO A 90 5.47 -8.82 16.04
C PRO A 90 6.70 -9.48 16.67
N ASP A 91 7.03 -10.68 16.19
CA ASP A 91 8.25 -11.40 16.56
C ASP A 91 9.34 -11.17 15.49
N ARG A 92 10.46 -10.57 15.91
CA ARG A 92 11.91 -10.68 15.57
C ARG A 92 12.42 -10.64 14.12
N ALA A 93 13.62 -10.21 13.85
CA ALA A 93 14.89 -9.71 14.41
C ALA A 93 15.90 -9.33 13.32
N THR A 94 16.81 -8.46 13.65
CA THR A 94 18.23 -8.17 13.25
C THR A 94 18.55 -7.75 11.84
N ASP A 95 18.40 -7.42 10.92
CA ASP A 95 18.60 -6.43 9.83
C ASP A 95 17.34 -5.57 9.70
N THR A 96 16.61 -5.80 10.60
CA THR A 96 15.24 -5.66 11.01
C THR A 96 15.00 -4.33 11.73
N ASP A 97 15.99 -3.73 12.38
CA ASP A 97 15.69 -2.57 13.23
C ASP A 97 15.21 -1.38 12.39
N LEU A 98 15.91 -1.00 11.35
CA LEU A 98 15.52 0.15 10.52
C LEU A 98 14.23 -0.13 9.74
N ARG A 99 14.11 -1.33 9.16
CA ARG A 99 12.91 -1.75 8.44
C ARG A 99 11.70 -1.84 9.37
N GLN A 100 11.89 -2.40 10.57
CA GLN A 100 10.83 -2.50 11.58
C GLN A 100 10.41 -1.11 12.06
N VAL A 101 11.37 -0.25 12.39
CA VAL A 101 11.13 1.13 12.81
C VAL A 101 10.36 1.91 11.73
N LEU A 102 10.74 1.74 10.46
CA LEU A 102 10.02 2.34 9.34
C LEU A 102 8.59 1.80 9.23
N MET A 103 8.41 0.48 9.33
CA MET A 103 7.08 -0.13 9.26
C MET A 103 6.19 0.30 10.42
N ASP A 104 6.73 0.42 11.63
CA ASP A 104 5.99 0.91 12.79
C ASP A 104 5.58 2.38 12.62
N ALA A 105 6.45 3.21 12.08
CA ALA A 105 6.13 4.58 11.74
C ALA A 105 5.04 4.68 10.65
N LEU A 106 5.09 3.82 9.63
CA LEU A 106 4.04 3.74 8.61
C LEU A 106 2.71 3.26 9.19
N ARG A 107 2.74 2.24 10.07
CA ARG A 107 1.53 1.73 10.75
C ARG A 107 0.86 2.79 11.61
N ALA A 108 1.64 3.70 12.21
CA ALA A 108 1.14 4.81 13.01
C ALA A 108 0.45 5.91 12.18
N LEU A 109 0.66 5.95 10.86
CA LEU A 109 -0.04 6.89 9.99
C LEU A 109 -1.51 6.49 9.79
N PRO A 110 -2.43 7.47 9.71
CA PRO A 110 -3.77 7.21 9.21
C PRO A 110 -3.74 6.53 7.83
N PRO A 111 -4.66 5.61 7.52
CA PRO A 111 -4.61 4.79 6.31
C PRO A 111 -4.44 5.58 4.99
N ARG A 112 -5.13 6.72 4.86
CA ARG A 112 -4.98 7.58 3.67
C ARG A 112 -3.62 8.26 3.59
N GLN A 113 -3.06 8.69 4.72
CA GLN A 113 -1.72 9.27 4.78
C GLN A 113 -0.67 8.25 4.39
N ARG A 114 -0.78 7.03 4.93
CA ARG A 114 0.09 5.90 4.57
C ARG A 114 0.02 5.58 3.08
N ALA A 115 -1.19 5.48 2.53
CA ALA A 115 -1.39 5.24 1.10
C ALA A 115 -0.73 6.32 0.22
N VAL A 116 -0.84 7.58 0.59
CA VAL A 116 -0.17 8.69 -0.12
C VAL A 116 1.35 8.53 -0.09
N ILE A 117 1.94 8.19 1.07
CA ILE A 117 3.39 7.95 1.18
C ILE A 117 3.83 6.79 0.28
N VAL A 118 3.12 5.67 0.32
CA VAL A 118 3.43 4.49 -0.51
C VAL A 118 3.36 4.84 -2.00
N LEU A 119 2.29 5.48 -2.45
CA LEU A 119 2.10 5.81 -3.86
C LEU A 119 3.10 6.87 -4.36
N ARG A 120 3.38 7.88 -3.56
CA ARG A 120 4.27 8.98 -3.95
C ARG A 120 5.75 8.60 -3.91
N TYR A 121 6.17 7.93 -2.85
CA TYR A 121 7.60 7.75 -2.56
C TYR A 121 8.09 6.33 -2.78
N TRP A 122 7.23 5.33 -2.75
CA TRP A 122 7.60 3.95 -3.05
C TRP A 122 7.29 3.57 -4.51
N GLU A 123 6.12 3.98 -5.00
CA GLU A 123 5.66 3.72 -6.37
C GLU A 123 6.01 4.85 -7.36
N ASP A 124 6.64 5.91 -6.88
CA ASP A 124 7.08 7.07 -7.67
C ASP A 124 5.97 7.69 -8.54
N LEU A 125 4.73 7.66 -8.05
CA LEU A 125 3.61 8.29 -8.76
C LEU A 125 3.63 9.80 -8.56
N SER A 126 3.26 10.54 -9.59
CA SER A 126 3.01 11.98 -9.47
C SER A 126 1.82 12.26 -8.53
N GLU A 127 1.68 13.50 -8.08
CA GLU A 127 0.52 13.91 -7.28
C GLU A 127 -0.81 13.71 -8.03
N ALA A 128 -0.80 13.94 -9.34
CA ALA A 128 -1.96 13.73 -10.20
C ALA A 128 -2.33 12.24 -10.31
N GLN A 129 -1.34 11.37 -10.55
CA GLN A 129 -1.55 9.92 -10.60
C GLN A 129 -2.01 9.37 -9.23
N THR A 130 -1.42 9.86 -8.14
CA THR A 130 -1.84 9.48 -6.78
C THR A 130 -3.27 9.91 -6.50
N ALA A 131 -3.66 11.11 -6.92
CA ALA A 131 -5.02 11.62 -6.79
C ALA A 131 -6.02 10.76 -7.57
N GLU A 132 -5.66 10.33 -8.78
CA GLU A 132 -6.46 9.41 -9.59
C GLU A 132 -6.64 8.04 -8.91
N VAL A 133 -5.56 7.44 -8.39
CA VAL A 133 -5.61 6.17 -7.66
C VAL A 133 -6.52 6.25 -6.45
N LEU A 134 -6.42 7.33 -5.68
CA LEU A 134 -7.17 7.51 -4.42
C LEU A 134 -8.57 8.12 -4.62
N GLY A 135 -8.92 8.54 -5.83
CA GLY A 135 -10.19 9.18 -6.13
C GLY A 135 -10.40 10.49 -5.37
N CYS A 136 -9.36 11.34 -5.30
CA CYS A 136 -9.39 12.61 -4.59
C CYS A 136 -8.72 13.73 -5.40
N SER A 137 -8.74 14.97 -4.90
CA SER A 137 -8.06 16.09 -5.56
C SER A 137 -6.54 16.06 -5.32
N VAL A 138 -5.77 16.67 -6.23
CA VAL A 138 -4.34 16.91 -6.06
C VAL A 138 -4.04 17.71 -4.78
N GLY A 139 -4.87 18.70 -4.46
CA GLY A 139 -4.76 19.44 -3.20
C GLY A 139 -4.89 18.56 -1.96
N THR A 140 -5.78 17.55 -2.01
CA THR A 140 -5.90 16.55 -0.95
C THR A 140 -4.63 15.71 -0.83
N VAL A 141 -4.06 15.25 -1.95
CA VAL A 141 -2.78 14.50 -1.94
C VAL A 141 -1.67 15.33 -1.33
N LYS A 142 -1.49 16.59 -1.73
CA LYS A 142 -0.48 17.50 -1.15
C LYS A 142 -0.64 17.66 0.35
N SER A 143 -1.85 17.92 0.82
CA SER A 143 -2.16 18.07 2.24
C SER A 143 -1.87 16.78 3.03
N GLN A 144 -2.28 15.62 2.51
CA GLN A 144 -2.03 14.33 3.16
C GLN A 144 -0.53 13.97 3.16
N ALA A 145 0.19 14.23 2.07
CA ALA A 145 1.63 14.03 1.98
C ALA A 145 2.39 14.90 3.00
N SER A 146 2.05 16.18 3.10
CA SER A 146 2.66 17.09 4.07
C SER A 146 2.46 16.62 5.51
N LYS A 147 1.23 16.28 5.89
CA LYS A 147 0.90 15.77 7.22
C LYS A 147 1.61 14.46 7.54
N ALA A 148 1.63 13.54 6.59
CA ALA A 148 2.30 12.24 6.74
C ALA A 148 3.82 12.40 6.91
N THR A 149 4.44 13.21 6.05
CA THR A 149 5.89 13.48 6.12
C THR A 149 6.28 14.15 7.44
N ALA A 150 5.47 15.10 7.94
CA ALA A 150 5.70 15.71 9.25
C ALA A 150 5.68 14.68 10.38
N LYS A 151 4.70 13.77 10.39
CA LYS A 151 4.61 12.68 11.37
C LYS A 151 5.80 11.70 11.28
N LEU A 152 6.19 11.31 10.06
CA LEU A 152 7.35 10.44 9.86
C LEU A 152 8.65 11.11 10.33
N ARG A 153 8.85 12.39 10.04
CA ARG A 153 10.02 13.15 10.52
C ARG A 153 10.05 13.23 12.05
N SER A 154 8.90 13.38 12.70
CA SER A 154 8.82 13.37 14.15
C SER A 154 9.15 11.99 14.75
N ALA A 155 8.76 10.91 14.09
CA ALA A 155 8.98 9.55 14.57
C ALA A 155 10.39 9.02 14.28
N LEU A 156 10.94 9.31 13.09
CA LEU A 156 12.17 8.71 12.58
C LEU A 156 13.37 9.67 12.56
N GLY A 157 13.15 10.96 12.79
CA GLY A 157 14.13 12.00 12.53
C GLY A 157 14.20 12.42 11.06
N ARG A 158 14.66 13.66 10.84
CA ARG A 158 14.66 14.28 9.50
C ARG A 158 15.56 13.54 8.51
N GLU A 159 16.77 13.19 8.93
CA GLU A 159 17.77 12.54 8.06
C GLU A 159 17.32 11.15 7.59
N THR A 160 16.68 10.38 8.47
CA THR A 160 16.16 9.05 8.13
C THR A 160 15.05 9.13 7.09
N VAL A 161 14.12 10.07 7.24
CA VAL A 161 13.02 10.24 6.28
C VAL A 161 13.53 10.72 4.93
N GLU A 162 14.47 11.65 4.89
CA GLU A 162 15.08 12.13 3.64
C GLU A 162 15.89 11.03 2.95
N GLY A 163 16.56 10.16 3.72
CA GLY A 163 17.23 8.97 3.21
C GLY A 163 16.26 7.96 2.59
N VAL A 164 15.15 7.67 3.26
CA VAL A 164 14.12 6.74 2.76
C VAL A 164 13.46 7.29 1.49
N ILE A 165 13.10 8.57 1.46
CA ILE A 165 12.52 9.21 0.28
C ILE A 165 13.50 9.19 -0.90
N ARG A 166 14.78 9.42 -0.66
CA ARG A 166 15.82 9.42 -1.70
C ARG A 166 16.08 8.03 -2.26
N ASN A 167 16.16 7.01 -1.41
CA ASN A 167 16.41 5.63 -1.82
C ASN A 167 15.22 4.98 -2.52
N ALA A 168 14.01 5.51 -2.33
CA ALA A 168 12.84 5.07 -3.07
C ALA A 168 12.89 5.50 -4.56
N HIS A 169 13.76 6.45 -4.90
CA HIS A 169 13.96 6.95 -6.27
C HIS A 169 15.27 6.44 -6.92
N ALA A 170 16.02 5.58 -6.25
CA ALA A 170 17.24 4.96 -6.77
C ALA A 170 16.98 3.53 -7.21
#